data_b388cdee5a4502af01f937c73d0a21ed
#
_entry.id   b388cdee5a4502af01f937c73d0a21ed
#
_cell.length_a   1.000
_cell.length_b   1.000
_cell.length_c   1.000
_cell.angle_alpha   90.00
_cell.angle_beta   90.00
_cell.angle_gamma   90.00
#
_symmetry.space_group_name_H-M   'P 1'
#
loop_
_entity.id
_entity.type
_entity.pdbx_description
1 polymer ?
#
loop_
_entity_poly.entity_id
_entity_poly.type
_entity_poly.pdbx_seq_one_letter_code
_entity_poly.pdbx_strand_id
1 'polypeptide(L)'
;LNSDKDSKIYTVTLNPSDNKNIYKKNGDSKIAQKNIINETIYDKFLFSGEPEEKKIKVFFMNSLTFDESNFLDKMDLIFIDGGHTFSVIKNDSEKAFKMIRSKGVVLWHDYNPGKNSSKDVVRYLNSISKDKQIFKIKNTSLCFYQKN
;
A
#
# COMPACT_ATOMS: atom_id res chain seq x y z
N LEU A 1 -18.29 4.51 -3.53
CA LEU A 1 -19.45 5.04 -4.26
C LEU A 1 -20.00 4.07 -5.33
N ASN A 2 -19.17 3.24 -5.93
CA ASN A 2 -19.57 2.24 -6.94
C ASN A 2 -19.31 0.80 -6.47
N SER A 3 -19.21 0.58 -5.17
CA SER A 3 -19.00 -0.76 -4.64
C SER A 3 -20.34 -1.49 -4.55
N ASP A 4 -20.33 -2.75 -4.94
CA ASP A 4 -21.44 -3.66 -4.75
C ASP A 4 -21.90 -3.67 -3.28
N LYS A 5 -23.20 -3.97 -3.01
CA LYS A 5 -23.75 -3.97 -1.64
C LYS A 5 -22.96 -4.89 -0.70
N ASP A 6 -22.38 -5.96 -1.23
CA ASP A 6 -21.62 -6.97 -0.48
C ASP A 6 -20.10 -6.74 -0.46
N SER A 7 -19.61 -5.61 -1.00
CA SER A 7 -18.18 -5.31 -0.99
C SER A 7 -17.65 -5.11 0.43
N LYS A 8 -16.44 -5.62 0.68
CA LYS A 8 -15.71 -5.45 1.94
C LYS A 8 -14.41 -4.73 1.69
N ILE A 9 -14.09 -3.77 2.53
CA ILE A 9 -12.87 -2.99 2.45
C ILE A 9 -12.02 -3.31 3.68
N TYR A 10 -10.74 -3.58 3.44
CA TYR A 10 -9.76 -3.80 4.49
C TYR A 10 -8.67 -2.75 4.35
N THR A 11 -8.31 -2.09 5.43
CA THR A 11 -7.19 -1.15 5.46
C THR A 11 -6.23 -1.53 6.58
N VAL A 12 -4.93 -1.51 6.26
CA VAL A 12 -3.85 -1.70 7.22
C VAL A 12 -3.16 -0.36 7.39
N THR A 13 -3.13 0.14 8.60
CA THR A 13 -2.50 1.44 8.92
C THR A 13 -1.79 1.36 10.27
N LEU A 14 -0.72 2.14 10.43
CA LEU A 14 -0.02 2.22 11.71
C LEU A 14 -0.93 2.82 12.77
N ASN A 15 -0.82 2.30 14.00
CA ASN A 15 -1.43 2.96 15.14
C ASN A 15 -0.71 4.30 15.40
N PRO A 16 -1.42 5.42 15.56
CA PRO A 16 -0.81 6.71 15.89
C PRO A 16 0.11 6.67 17.13
N SER A 17 -0.14 5.75 18.07
CA SER A 17 0.71 5.54 19.25
C SER A 17 2.02 4.78 18.97
N ASP A 18 2.12 4.08 17.82
CA ASP A 18 3.28 3.23 17.48
C ASP A 18 4.42 3.96 16.77
N ASN A 19 4.37 5.28 16.69
CA ASN A 19 5.35 6.15 16.01
C ASN A 19 6.81 5.93 16.47
N LYS A 20 7.05 5.23 17.58
CA LYS A 20 8.38 4.96 18.12
C LYS A 20 9.09 3.77 17.48
N ASN A 21 8.36 2.88 16.80
CA ASN A 21 8.87 1.60 16.28
C ASN A 21 8.91 1.54 14.75
N ILE A 22 9.26 2.65 14.10
CA ILE A 22 9.40 2.66 12.65
C ILE A 22 10.60 1.81 12.26
N TYR A 23 10.34 0.77 11.47
CA TYR A 23 11.36 -0.12 10.96
C TYR A 23 12.33 0.64 10.05
N LYS A 24 13.62 0.59 10.39
CA LYS A 24 14.70 1.19 9.60
C LYS A 24 15.60 0.07 9.09
N LYS A 25 15.70 -0.08 7.78
CA LYS A 25 16.60 -1.01 7.14
C LYS A 25 17.74 -0.27 6.44
N ASN A 26 18.95 -0.81 6.49
CA ASN A 26 20.06 -0.26 5.74
C ASN A 26 19.74 -0.28 4.23
N GLY A 27 19.97 0.86 3.57
CA GLY A 27 19.65 1.04 2.15
C GLY A 27 18.31 1.71 1.84
N ASP A 28 17.43 1.90 2.83
CA ASP A 28 16.20 2.66 2.69
C ASP A 28 16.46 4.18 2.68
N SER A 29 15.65 4.93 1.94
CA SER A 29 15.71 6.38 1.87
C SER A 29 15.42 7.03 3.23
N LYS A 30 16.34 7.86 3.74
CA LYS A 30 16.16 8.62 4.98
C LYS A 30 15.01 9.63 4.91
N ILE A 31 14.74 10.17 3.72
CA ILE A 31 13.63 11.11 3.48
C ILE A 31 12.30 10.36 3.62
N ALA A 32 12.18 9.20 2.97
CA ALA A 32 10.99 8.37 3.07
C ALA A 32 10.72 7.91 4.52
N GLN A 33 11.76 7.57 5.28
CA GLN A 33 11.63 7.22 6.70
C GLN A 33 11.07 8.35 7.56
N LYS A 34 11.46 9.61 7.29
CA LYS A 34 10.94 10.78 8.02
C LYS A 34 9.46 11.04 7.72
N ASN A 35 9.05 10.85 6.47
CA ASN A 35 7.68 11.10 6.04
C ASN A 35 6.67 10.15 6.70
N ILE A 36 7.05 8.89 6.96
CA ILE A 36 6.17 7.91 7.64
C ILE A 36 5.61 8.48 8.94
N ILE A 37 6.44 9.18 9.74
CA ILE A 37 6.01 9.74 11.04
C ILE A 37 4.93 10.81 10.86
N ASN A 38 5.08 11.65 9.84
CA ASN A 38 4.17 12.78 9.61
C ASN A 38 2.84 12.35 8.96
N GLU A 39 2.84 11.22 8.25
CA GLU A 39 1.70 10.70 7.50
C GLU A 39 0.79 9.78 8.33
N THR A 40 1.23 9.37 9.52
CA THR A 40 0.49 8.43 10.40
C THR A 40 -0.35 9.09 11.50
N ILE A 41 -0.39 10.42 11.55
CA ILE A 41 -1.15 11.16 12.57
C ILE A 41 -2.55 11.44 12.04
N TYR A 42 -3.50 10.55 12.34
CA TYR A 42 -4.92 10.76 12.04
C TYR A 42 -5.72 10.80 13.33
N ASP A 43 -6.43 11.89 13.56
CA ASP A 43 -7.40 11.99 14.66
C ASP A 43 -8.72 11.32 14.30
N LYS A 44 -9.06 11.28 13.00
CA LYS A 44 -10.30 10.70 12.49
C LYS A 44 -10.16 10.30 11.02
N PHE A 45 -10.70 9.15 10.64
CA PHE A 45 -10.79 8.76 9.23
C PHE A 45 -11.92 9.52 8.52
N LEU A 46 -11.75 9.80 7.22
CA LEU A 46 -12.76 10.47 6.41
C LEU A 46 -14.08 9.70 6.33
N PHE A 47 -14.03 8.38 6.46
CA PHE A 47 -15.22 7.52 6.44
C PHE A 47 -15.89 7.34 7.81
N SER A 48 -15.30 7.89 8.88
CA SER A 48 -15.89 7.75 10.24
C SER A 48 -17.21 8.47 10.36
N GLY A 49 -18.25 7.72 10.73
CA GLY A 49 -19.61 8.19 10.84
C GLY A 49 -20.41 8.11 9.54
N GLU A 50 -19.81 7.68 8.42
CA GLU A 50 -20.51 7.47 7.16
C GLU A 50 -21.20 6.08 7.12
N PRO A 51 -22.32 5.92 6.37
CA PRO A 51 -23.04 4.64 6.26
C PRO A 51 -22.17 3.47 5.79
N GLU A 52 -21.14 3.76 5.00
CA GLU A 52 -20.19 2.79 4.44
C GLU A 52 -19.15 2.31 5.45
N GLU A 53 -19.01 2.96 6.61
CA GLU A 53 -18.05 2.56 7.65
C GLU A 53 -18.19 1.08 8.04
N LYS A 54 -19.44 0.57 8.07
CA LYS A 54 -19.74 -0.84 8.37
C LYS A 54 -19.11 -1.85 7.39
N LYS A 55 -18.71 -1.41 6.20
CA LYS A 55 -18.04 -2.22 5.19
C LYS A 55 -16.51 -2.22 5.35
N ILE A 56 -15.98 -1.34 6.20
CA ILE A 56 -14.56 -1.07 6.31
C ILE A 56 -14.02 -1.67 7.61
N LYS A 57 -13.06 -2.58 7.48
CA LYS A 57 -12.32 -3.12 8.62
C LYS A 57 -10.92 -2.54 8.65
N VAL A 58 -10.60 -1.82 9.71
CA VAL A 58 -9.27 -1.24 9.94
C VAL A 58 -8.43 -2.18 10.79
N PHE A 59 -7.21 -2.49 10.32
CA PHE A 59 -6.17 -3.18 11.08
C PHE A 59 -5.11 -2.14 11.49
N PHE A 60 -5.10 -1.77 12.77
CA PHE A 60 -4.09 -0.88 13.33
C PHE A 60 -2.81 -1.65 13.64
N MET A 61 -1.93 -1.76 12.66
CA MET A 61 -0.68 -2.48 12.78
C MET A 61 0.31 -2.12 11.68
N ASN A 62 1.57 -2.48 11.88
CA ASN A 62 2.59 -2.35 10.85
C ASN A 62 2.35 -3.39 9.74
N SER A 63 2.32 -2.95 8.47
CA SER A 63 2.15 -3.83 7.31
C SER A 63 3.24 -4.91 7.22
N LEU A 64 4.43 -4.66 7.77
CA LEU A 64 5.51 -5.66 7.84
C LEU A 64 5.11 -6.89 8.67
N THR A 65 4.28 -6.71 9.69
CA THR A 65 3.81 -7.79 10.59
C THR A 65 2.39 -8.26 10.28
N PHE A 66 1.72 -7.64 9.30
CA PHE A 66 0.40 -8.07 8.87
C PHE A 66 0.44 -9.50 8.31
N ASP A 67 -0.41 -10.36 8.84
CA ASP A 67 -0.59 -11.74 8.35
C ASP A 67 -1.62 -11.76 7.21
N GLU A 68 -1.14 -12.01 6.01
CA GLU A 68 -1.95 -12.07 4.79
C GLU A 68 -2.66 -13.41 4.57
N SER A 69 -2.43 -14.41 5.41
CA SER A 69 -2.88 -15.80 5.19
C SER A 69 -4.39 -15.94 4.95
N ASN A 70 -5.21 -15.14 5.63
CA ASN A 70 -6.66 -15.15 5.47
C ASN A 70 -7.16 -14.50 4.16
N PHE A 71 -6.29 -13.84 3.42
CA PHE A 71 -6.60 -13.03 2.25
C PHE A 71 -6.05 -13.59 0.93
N LEU A 72 -5.35 -14.72 0.97
CA LEU A 72 -4.71 -15.33 -0.20
C LEU A 72 -5.71 -15.55 -1.34
N ASP A 73 -5.38 -15.05 -2.53
CA ASP A 73 -6.18 -15.15 -3.78
C ASP A 73 -7.64 -14.67 -3.66
N LYS A 74 -7.92 -13.70 -2.76
CA LYS A 74 -9.28 -13.23 -2.48
C LYS A 74 -9.55 -11.78 -2.83
N MET A 75 -8.52 -10.96 -3.01
CA MET A 75 -8.69 -9.52 -3.21
C MET A 75 -8.90 -9.17 -4.69
N ASP A 76 -9.90 -8.35 -4.97
CA ASP A 76 -10.18 -7.81 -6.30
C ASP A 76 -9.25 -6.67 -6.66
N LEU A 77 -9.00 -5.80 -5.68
CA LEU A 77 -8.17 -4.62 -5.80
C LEU A 77 -7.34 -4.46 -4.52
N ILE A 78 -6.06 -4.19 -4.68
CA ILE A 78 -5.17 -3.80 -3.59
C ILE A 78 -4.51 -2.48 -3.95
N PHE A 79 -4.64 -1.49 -3.08
CA PHE A 79 -4.02 -0.18 -3.22
C PHE A 79 -2.88 -0.05 -2.21
N ILE A 80 -1.66 0.15 -2.69
CA ILE A 80 -0.45 0.32 -1.87
C ILE A 80 -0.09 1.80 -1.87
N ASP A 81 -0.35 2.44 -0.76
CA ASP A 81 -0.09 3.87 -0.51
C ASP A 81 0.43 4.07 0.94
N GLY A 82 1.27 3.16 1.37
CA GLY A 82 1.87 3.15 2.71
C GLY A 82 3.26 3.77 2.74
N GLY A 83 4.14 3.24 3.60
CA GLY A 83 5.51 3.75 3.72
C GLY A 83 6.32 3.63 2.43
N HIS A 84 7.01 4.71 2.05
CA HIS A 84 7.72 4.86 0.79
C HIS A 84 9.18 4.36 0.82
N THR A 85 9.60 3.58 1.83
CA THR A 85 10.91 2.97 1.86
C THR A 85 10.95 1.69 1.01
N PHE A 86 12.10 1.37 0.46
CA PHE A 86 12.26 0.18 -0.40
C PHE A 86 11.83 -1.11 0.31
N SER A 87 12.18 -1.25 1.59
CA SER A 87 11.86 -2.45 2.37
C SER A 87 10.36 -2.61 2.61
N VAL A 88 9.65 -1.51 2.90
CA VAL A 88 8.20 -1.52 3.14
C VAL A 88 7.45 -1.81 1.84
N ILE A 89 7.73 -1.05 0.77
CA ILE A 89 7.03 -1.25 -0.50
C ILE A 89 7.27 -2.65 -1.09
N LYS A 90 8.47 -3.21 -0.90
CA LYS A 90 8.77 -4.59 -1.28
C LYS A 90 7.88 -5.57 -0.51
N ASN A 91 7.86 -5.48 0.82
CA ASN A 91 7.04 -6.35 1.67
C ASN A 91 5.56 -6.27 1.30
N ASP A 92 5.03 -5.06 1.17
CA ASP A 92 3.60 -4.85 0.89
C ASP A 92 3.22 -5.37 -0.50
N SER A 93 4.11 -5.20 -1.49
CA SER A 93 3.91 -5.75 -2.82
C SER A 93 3.96 -7.27 -2.85
N GLU A 94 4.91 -7.90 -2.14
CA GLU A 94 5.01 -9.37 -2.06
C GLU A 94 3.76 -9.97 -1.42
N LYS A 95 3.22 -9.36 -0.38
CA LYS A 95 1.93 -9.74 0.21
C LYS A 95 0.77 -9.52 -0.75
N ALA A 96 0.73 -8.36 -1.41
CA ALA A 96 -0.31 -8.04 -2.39
C ALA A 96 -0.36 -9.07 -3.53
N PHE A 97 0.78 -9.51 -4.05
CA PHE A 97 0.81 -10.54 -5.10
C PHE A 97 0.26 -11.89 -4.66
N LYS A 98 0.34 -12.22 -3.38
CA LYS A 98 -0.28 -13.44 -2.82
C LYS A 98 -1.78 -13.25 -2.59
N MET A 99 -2.21 -12.06 -2.16
CA MET A 99 -3.59 -11.78 -1.83
C MET A 99 -4.49 -11.53 -3.04
N ILE A 100 -3.93 -10.96 -4.11
CA ILE A 100 -4.72 -10.61 -5.30
C ILE A 100 -5.17 -11.87 -6.05
N ARG A 101 -6.47 -11.98 -6.38
CA ARG A 101 -7.02 -13.08 -7.18
C ARG A 101 -6.71 -12.92 -8.68
N SER A 102 -6.95 -13.97 -9.46
CA SER A 102 -6.89 -13.88 -10.93
C SER A 102 -7.78 -12.76 -11.43
N LYS A 103 -7.30 -12.00 -12.41
CA LYS A 103 -7.89 -10.77 -12.99
C LYS A 103 -8.01 -9.59 -12.01
N GLY A 104 -7.59 -9.74 -10.75
CA GLY A 104 -7.51 -8.65 -9.79
C GLY A 104 -6.34 -7.71 -10.07
N VAL A 105 -6.38 -6.53 -9.48
CA VAL A 105 -5.44 -5.44 -9.75
C VAL A 105 -4.71 -5.00 -8.48
N VAL A 106 -3.39 -4.88 -8.56
CA VAL A 106 -2.57 -4.17 -7.57
C VAL A 106 -2.23 -2.79 -8.12
N LEU A 107 -2.50 -1.76 -7.34
CA LEU A 107 -2.22 -0.36 -7.64
C LEU A 107 -1.18 0.18 -6.66
N TRP A 108 -0.20 0.92 -7.16
CA TRP A 108 0.78 1.64 -6.35
C TRP A 108 0.65 3.14 -6.57
N HIS A 109 0.70 3.88 -5.47
CA HIS A 109 0.87 5.33 -5.49
C HIS A 109 2.35 5.74 -5.51
N ASP A 110 2.61 7.04 -5.67
CA ASP A 110 3.94 7.67 -5.58
C ASP A 110 5.02 7.19 -6.56
N TYR A 111 4.67 6.63 -7.70
CA TYR A 111 5.63 6.43 -8.78
C TYR A 111 5.93 7.78 -9.47
N ASN A 112 6.86 8.53 -8.91
CA ASN A 112 7.28 9.82 -9.44
C ASN A 112 8.83 9.91 -9.54
N PRO A 113 9.42 9.64 -10.73
CA PRO A 113 10.87 9.66 -10.93
C PRO A 113 11.56 11.00 -10.60
N GLY A 114 10.83 12.13 -10.68
CA GLY A 114 11.33 13.46 -10.38
C GLY A 114 11.32 13.84 -8.89
N LYS A 115 10.73 13.02 -8.00
CA LYS A 115 10.54 13.35 -6.60
C LYS A 115 11.43 12.49 -5.69
N ASN A 116 12.27 13.14 -4.87
CA ASN A 116 13.20 12.42 -3.99
C ASN A 116 12.50 11.49 -2.96
N SER A 117 11.33 11.87 -2.46
CA SER A 117 10.55 11.03 -1.54
C SER A 117 10.02 9.74 -2.18
N SER A 118 9.88 9.71 -3.51
CA SER A 118 9.41 8.56 -4.27
C SER A 118 10.54 7.66 -4.81
N LYS A 119 11.80 7.98 -4.52
CA LYS A 119 12.96 7.30 -5.11
C LYS A 119 12.96 5.79 -4.87
N ASP A 120 12.60 5.35 -3.69
CA ASP A 120 12.56 3.93 -3.35
C ASP A 120 11.37 3.21 -4.00
N VAL A 121 10.22 3.89 -4.14
CA VAL A 121 9.06 3.38 -4.89
C VAL A 121 9.44 3.13 -6.34
N VAL A 122 10.04 4.14 -6.99
CA VAL A 122 10.49 4.05 -8.39
C VAL A 122 11.52 2.93 -8.56
N ARG A 123 12.52 2.86 -7.66
CA ARG A 123 13.56 1.82 -7.68
C ARG A 123 12.97 0.42 -7.57
N TYR A 124 12.03 0.21 -6.65
CA TYR A 124 11.38 -1.08 -6.46
C TYR A 124 10.54 -1.47 -7.68
N LEU A 125 9.63 -0.61 -8.13
CA LEU A 125 8.75 -0.92 -9.25
C LEU A 125 9.53 -1.17 -10.54
N ASN A 126 10.59 -0.40 -10.81
CA ASN A 126 11.49 -0.66 -11.93
C ASN A 126 12.23 -2.01 -11.82
N SER A 127 12.56 -2.44 -10.60
CA SER A 127 13.22 -3.73 -10.41
C SER A 127 12.31 -4.92 -10.74
N ILE A 128 11.03 -4.85 -10.36
CA ILE A 128 10.06 -5.92 -10.62
C ILE A 128 9.43 -5.87 -12.01
N SER A 129 9.51 -4.73 -12.71
CA SER A 129 8.97 -4.59 -14.08
C SER A 129 9.68 -5.46 -15.12
N LYS A 130 10.82 -6.07 -14.77
CA LYS A 130 11.52 -7.06 -15.60
C LYS A 130 10.77 -8.39 -15.66
N ASP A 131 10.09 -8.76 -14.58
CA ASP A 131 9.42 -10.06 -14.43
C ASP A 131 7.88 -9.94 -14.43
N LYS A 132 7.37 -8.73 -14.22
CA LYS A 132 5.94 -8.44 -14.16
C LYS A 132 5.57 -7.29 -15.09
N GLN A 133 4.44 -7.40 -15.75
CA GLN A 133 3.92 -6.32 -16.60
C GLN A 133 3.35 -5.19 -15.72
N ILE A 134 4.21 -4.25 -15.35
CA ILE A 134 3.83 -3.04 -14.59
C ILE A 134 3.53 -1.92 -15.58
N PHE A 135 2.35 -1.34 -15.48
CA PHE A 135 1.89 -0.25 -16.32
C PHE A 135 1.80 1.04 -15.51
N LYS A 136 2.30 2.14 -16.08
CA LYS A 136 2.11 3.47 -15.52
C LYS A 136 0.83 4.09 -16.09
N ILE A 137 -0.01 4.67 -15.23
CA ILE A 137 -1.18 5.43 -15.67
C ILE A 137 -0.71 6.84 -16.09
N LYS A 138 -0.97 7.19 -17.35
CA LYS A 138 -0.54 8.46 -17.94
C LYS A 138 -1.04 9.65 -17.12
N ASN A 139 -0.19 10.65 -16.92
CA ASN A 139 -0.47 11.89 -16.18
C ASN A 139 -0.83 11.71 -14.70
N THR A 140 -0.42 10.59 -14.09
CA THR A 140 -0.59 10.33 -12.67
C THR A 140 0.72 9.85 -12.04
N SER A 141 0.72 9.69 -10.71
CA SER A 141 1.77 8.98 -9.95
C SER A 141 1.43 7.51 -9.70
N LEU A 142 0.46 6.95 -10.43
CA LEU A 142 -0.03 5.59 -10.24
C LEU A 142 0.63 4.60 -11.21
N CYS A 143 0.96 3.42 -10.68
CA CYS A 143 1.27 2.24 -11.47
C CYS A 143 0.32 1.11 -11.11
N PHE A 144 0.09 0.17 -12.02
CA PHE A 144 -0.71 -1.01 -11.72
C PHE A 144 -0.13 -2.28 -12.34
N TYR A 145 -0.53 -3.40 -11.75
CA TYR A 145 -0.33 -4.76 -12.23
C TYR A 145 -1.67 -5.48 -12.19
N GLN A 146 -2.01 -6.21 -13.24
CA GLN A 146 -3.16 -7.11 -13.27
C GLN A 146 -2.67 -8.56 -13.28
N LYS A 147 -3.17 -9.36 -12.34
CA LYS A 147 -2.87 -10.80 -12.29
C LYS A 147 -3.65 -11.53 -13.40
N ASN A 148 -2.97 -12.34 -14.19
CA ASN A 148 -3.56 -13.18 -15.23
C ASN A 148 -4.52 -14.24 -14.65
#